data_4ac7a58a4742c18943c8fcd434fc47e6
#
_entry.id   4ac7a58a4742c18943c8fcd434fc47e6
#
_cell.length_a   1.000
_cell.length_b   1.000
_cell.length_c   1.000
_cell.angle_alpha   90.00
_cell.angle_beta   90.00
_cell.angle_gamma   90.00
#
_symmetry.space_group_name_H-M   'P 1'
#
loop_
_entity.id
_entity.type
_entity.pdbx_description
1 polymer ?
#
loop_
_entity_poly.entity_id
_entity_poly.type
_entity_poly.pdbx_seq_one_letter_code
_entity_poly.pdbx_strand_id
1 'polypeptide(L)'
;MKNPMEKNREKYMRAAIREAKKAYALEEVPIGCVIVYQDKIIARGYNRRNTDKNTVAHAEMSAIKKASKKLGDWRLEGCTMYVTLEPCQMCAGAIVQARIDEVVIGSMNPKAGCAGSVLNLLDIPAFNHQVHITTVSYTHLTLPTIR
;
A
#
# COMPACT_ATOMS: atom_id res chain seq x y z
N MET A 1 -9.24 -20.65 14.14
CA MET A 1 -7.88 -20.21 14.57
C MET A 1 -7.07 -19.77 13.37
N LYS A 2 -6.47 -18.61 13.44
CA LYS A 2 -5.65 -18.10 12.34
C LYS A 2 -4.29 -18.76 12.33
N ASN A 3 -3.78 -19.10 11.13
CA ASN A 3 -2.41 -19.59 10.99
C ASN A 3 -1.41 -18.42 11.10
N PRO A 4 -0.10 -18.70 11.22
CA PRO A 4 0.91 -17.64 11.38
C PRO A 4 0.93 -16.61 10.25
N MET A 5 0.68 -17.05 9.01
CA MET A 5 0.64 -16.14 7.85
C MET A 5 -0.50 -15.14 7.97
N GLU A 6 -1.70 -15.62 8.35
CA GLU A 6 -2.87 -14.75 8.53
C GLU A 6 -2.66 -13.76 9.67
N LYS A 7 -2.04 -14.21 10.78
CA LYS A 7 -1.73 -13.34 11.91
C LYS A 7 -0.75 -12.23 11.50
N ASN A 8 0.24 -12.55 10.68
CA ASN A 8 1.21 -11.57 10.19
C ASN A 8 0.54 -10.57 9.24
N ARG A 9 -0.32 -11.04 8.34
CA ARG A 9 -1.08 -10.16 7.45
C ARG A 9 -1.94 -9.19 8.23
N GLU A 10 -2.65 -9.68 9.25
CA GLU A 10 -3.48 -8.83 10.10
C GLU A 10 -2.65 -7.80 10.84
N LYS A 11 -1.52 -8.22 11.42
CA LYS A 11 -0.60 -7.33 12.14
C LYS A 11 -0.12 -6.19 11.25
N TYR A 12 0.30 -6.49 10.04
CA TYR A 12 0.82 -5.48 9.11
C TYR A 12 -0.29 -4.61 8.54
N MET A 13 -1.47 -5.17 8.30
CA MET A 13 -2.61 -4.36 7.87
C MET A 13 -3.05 -3.41 9.00
N ARG A 14 -3.01 -3.84 10.26
CA ARG A 14 -3.26 -2.95 11.40
C ARG A 14 -2.28 -1.79 11.42
N ALA A 15 -1.01 -2.05 11.10
CA ALA A 15 -0.01 -0.99 11.01
C ALA A 15 -0.35 0.00 9.89
N ALA A 16 -0.79 -0.49 8.74
CA ALA A 16 -1.23 0.37 7.63
C ALA A 16 -2.44 1.20 8.02
N ILE A 17 -3.37 0.63 8.77
CA ILE A 17 -4.55 1.34 9.27
C ILE A 17 -4.14 2.44 10.26
N ARG A 18 -3.16 2.20 11.10
CA ARG A 18 -2.63 3.25 11.99
C ARG A 18 -2.07 4.43 11.19
N GLU A 19 -1.43 4.17 10.07
CA GLU A 19 -0.97 5.22 9.16
C GLU A 19 -2.15 5.96 8.53
N ALA A 20 -3.21 5.25 8.13
CA ALA A 20 -4.43 5.87 7.61
C ALA A 20 -5.06 6.83 8.63
N LYS A 21 -5.01 6.48 9.92
CA LYS A 21 -5.54 7.35 10.98
C LYS A 21 -4.74 8.64 11.12
N LYS A 22 -3.46 8.63 10.82
CA LYS A 22 -2.64 9.85 10.78
C LYS A 22 -3.10 10.78 9.67
N ALA A 23 -3.42 10.23 8.49
CA ALA A 23 -4.00 11.01 7.40
C ALA A 23 -5.35 11.59 7.80
N TYR A 24 -6.21 10.79 8.42
CA TYR A 24 -7.51 11.24 8.89
C TYR A 24 -7.39 12.43 9.86
N ALA A 25 -6.41 12.38 10.77
CA ALA A 25 -6.17 13.47 11.71
C ALA A 25 -5.77 14.78 11.02
N LEU A 26 -5.25 14.70 9.80
CA LEU A 26 -4.92 15.88 8.97
C LEU A 26 -6.05 16.25 8.01
N GLU A 27 -7.22 15.63 8.15
CA GLU A 27 -8.37 15.82 7.25
C GLU A 27 -8.08 15.38 5.81
N GLU A 28 -7.14 14.46 5.64
CA GLU A 28 -6.87 13.80 4.37
C GLU A 28 -7.74 12.56 4.21
N VAL A 29 -7.91 12.10 2.98
CA VAL A 29 -8.52 10.78 2.74
C VAL A 29 -7.66 9.73 3.46
N PRO A 30 -8.27 8.89 4.32
CA PRO A 30 -7.51 8.02 5.22
C PRO A 30 -6.95 6.80 4.52
N ILE A 31 -5.80 6.97 3.90
CA ILE A 31 -5.06 5.90 3.25
C ILE A 31 -3.71 5.76 3.93
N GLY A 32 -3.36 4.53 4.31
CA GLY A 32 -2.11 4.20 4.95
C GLY A 32 -1.43 3.02 4.30
N CYS A 33 -0.12 2.96 4.41
CA CYS A 33 0.71 1.97 3.74
C CYS A 33 1.92 1.64 4.60
N VAL A 34 2.29 0.35 4.64
CA VAL A 34 3.57 -0.09 5.19
C VAL A 34 4.22 -1.04 4.20
N ILE A 35 5.55 -1.06 4.20
CA ILE A 35 6.34 -2.00 3.39
C ILE A 35 7.13 -2.88 4.34
N VAL A 36 7.05 -4.19 4.10
CA VAL A 36 7.65 -5.22 4.93
C VAL A 36 8.76 -5.92 4.14
N TYR A 37 9.90 -6.08 4.77
CA TYR A 37 11.05 -6.81 4.22
C TYR A 37 11.64 -7.69 5.31
N GLN A 38 11.80 -8.98 5.03
CA GLN A 38 12.32 -9.96 6.00
C GLN A 38 11.59 -9.88 7.35
N ASP A 39 10.26 -9.91 7.27
CA ASP A 39 9.35 -9.90 8.42
C ASP A 39 9.42 -8.64 9.28
N LYS A 40 9.97 -7.54 8.74
CA LYS A 40 10.03 -6.26 9.45
C LYS A 40 9.44 -5.15 8.62
N ILE A 41 8.72 -4.24 9.27
CA ILE A 41 8.28 -3.01 8.63
C ILE A 41 9.48 -2.11 8.45
N ILE A 42 9.81 -1.81 7.19
CA ILE A 42 10.95 -0.94 6.85
C ILE A 42 10.53 0.46 6.44
N ALA A 43 9.25 0.66 6.11
CA ALA A 43 8.75 1.97 5.69
C ALA A 43 7.27 2.08 5.98
N ARG A 44 6.83 3.32 6.26
CA ARG A 44 5.44 3.67 6.53
C ARG A 44 5.10 4.93 5.76
N GLY A 45 3.86 5.03 5.30
CA GLY A 45 3.39 6.22 4.62
C GLY A 45 1.90 6.40 4.81
N TYR A 46 1.46 7.65 4.69
CA TYR A 46 0.03 7.97 4.71
C TYR A 46 -0.23 9.14 3.78
N ASN A 47 -1.47 9.26 3.33
CA ASN A 47 -1.84 10.28 2.35
C ASN A 47 -1.68 11.70 2.92
N ARG A 48 -0.98 12.55 2.17
CA ARG A 48 -0.74 13.95 2.52
C ARG A 48 -0.95 14.88 1.32
N ARG A 49 -1.74 14.44 0.34
CA ARG A 49 -1.89 15.17 -0.93
C ARG A 49 -2.24 16.65 -0.73
N ASN A 50 -3.23 16.93 0.10
CA ASN A 50 -3.67 18.30 0.36
C ASN A 50 -2.74 19.03 1.32
N THR A 51 -2.24 18.33 2.33
CA THR A 51 -1.33 18.89 3.34
C THR A 51 -0.03 19.36 2.70
N ASP A 52 0.55 18.53 1.85
CA ASP A 52 1.81 18.84 1.17
C ASP A 52 1.59 19.58 -0.16
N LYS A 53 0.33 19.74 -0.59
CA LYS A 53 -0.02 20.36 -1.89
C LYS A 53 0.77 19.71 -3.02
N ASN A 54 0.79 18.38 -3.02
CA ASN A 54 1.64 17.60 -3.92
C ASN A 54 0.91 16.35 -4.38
N THR A 55 0.73 16.24 -5.70
CA THR A 55 0.03 15.13 -6.32
C THR A 55 0.66 13.77 -6.03
N VAL A 56 1.98 13.71 -5.81
CA VAL A 56 2.67 12.45 -5.53
C VAL A 56 2.71 12.10 -4.04
N ALA A 57 2.15 12.92 -3.17
CA ALA A 57 2.15 12.69 -1.73
C ALA A 57 1.08 11.67 -1.30
N HIS A 58 1.06 10.53 -1.97
CA HIS A 58 0.23 9.37 -1.62
C HIS A 58 0.97 8.47 -0.64
N ALA A 59 0.21 7.69 0.12
CA ALA A 59 0.76 6.77 1.12
C ALA A 59 1.80 5.83 0.52
N GLU A 60 1.49 5.22 -0.63
CA GLU A 60 2.34 4.26 -1.30
C GLU A 60 3.64 4.90 -1.81
N MET A 61 3.53 6.10 -2.39
CA MET A 61 4.70 6.83 -2.90
C MET A 61 5.66 7.18 -1.76
N SER A 62 5.13 7.65 -0.64
CA SER A 62 5.92 7.95 0.56
C SER A 62 6.64 6.71 1.09
N ALA A 63 5.91 5.58 1.20
CA ALA A 63 6.48 4.33 1.70
C ALA A 63 7.57 3.80 0.77
N ILE A 64 7.35 3.83 -0.55
CA ILE A 64 8.34 3.40 -1.55
C ILE A 64 9.63 4.23 -1.41
N LYS A 65 9.50 5.55 -1.32
CA LYS A 65 10.65 6.44 -1.17
C LYS A 65 11.47 6.10 0.07
N LYS A 66 10.79 5.90 1.20
CA LYS A 66 11.45 5.56 2.47
C LYS A 66 12.09 4.16 2.43
N ALA A 67 11.40 3.18 1.84
CA ALA A 67 11.93 1.82 1.72
C ALA A 67 13.19 1.79 0.87
N SER A 68 13.19 2.51 -0.26
CA SER A 68 14.34 2.61 -1.14
C SER A 68 15.54 3.22 -0.43
N LYS A 69 15.29 4.25 0.36
CA LYS A 69 16.36 4.88 1.16
C LYS A 69 16.89 3.91 2.22
N LYS A 70 16.00 3.18 2.87
CA LYS A 70 16.37 2.21 3.93
C LYS A 70 17.22 1.08 3.37
N LEU A 71 16.86 0.53 2.20
CA LEU A 71 17.57 -0.58 1.58
C LEU A 71 18.76 -0.12 0.72
N GLY A 72 18.84 1.17 0.40
CA GLY A 72 19.90 1.70 -0.45
C GLY A 72 19.80 1.26 -1.90
N ASP A 73 18.58 0.97 -2.38
CA ASP A 73 18.34 0.49 -3.74
C ASP A 73 16.95 0.93 -4.20
N TRP A 74 16.79 1.23 -5.51
CA TRP A 74 15.48 1.49 -6.07
C TRP A 74 14.65 0.22 -6.22
N ARG A 75 15.30 -0.94 -6.27
CA ARG A 75 14.62 -2.25 -6.35
C ARG A 75 14.18 -2.66 -4.96
N LEU A 76 12.89 -2.96 -4.85
CA LEU A 76 12.30 -3.43 -3.60
C LEU A 76 11.92 -4.90 -3.70
N GLU A 77 12.77 -5.70 -4.35
CA GLU A 77 12.60 -7.14 -4.45
C GLU A 77 12.59 -7.76 -3.05
N GLY A 78 11.71 -8.72 -2.84
CA GLY A 78 11.52 -9.35 -1.54
C GLY A 78 10.62 -8.56 -0.60
N CYS A 79 10.10 -7.41 -1.02
CA CYS A 79 9.22 -6.58 -0.20
C CYS A 79 7.75 -6.90 -0.46
N THR A 80 6.95 -6.78 0.59
CA THR A 80 5.49 -6.84 0.52
C THR A 80 4.93 -5.50 0.99
N MET A 81 4.04 -4.92 0.19
CA MET A 81 3.33 -3.70 0.56
C MET A 81 1.96 -4.04 1.14
N TYR A 82 1.62 -3.44 2.26
CA TYR A 82 0.28 -3.48 2.83
C TYR A 82 -0.32 -2.09 2.69
N VAL A 83 -1.45 -2.00 2.02
CA VAL A 83 -2.12 -0.72 1.78
C VAL A 83 -3.61 -0.85 2.10
N THR A 84 -4.17 0.18 2.72
CA THR A 84 -5.57 0.12 3.18
C THR A 84 -6.57 0.24 2.05
N LEU A 85 -6.20 0.89 0.94
CA LEU A 85 -7.05 1.08 -0.23
C LEU A 85 -6.28 0.70 -1.48
N GLU A 86 -6.97 0.11 -2.44
CA GLU A 86 -6.41 -0.29 -3.74
C GLU A 86 -5.66 0.88 -4.39
N PRO A 87 -4.40 0.66 -4.86
CA PRO A 87 -3.60 1.73 -5.46
C PRO A 87 -4.22 2.32 -6.73
N CYS A 88 -4.06 3.63 -6.91
CA CYS A 88 -4.38 4.31 -8.16
C CYS A 88 -3.33 4.01 -9.23
N GLN A 89 -3.54 4.53 -10.45
CA GLN A 89 -2.62 4.28 -11.56
C GLN A 89 -1.19 4.76 -11.31
N MET A 90 -1.02 5.89 -10.62
CA MET A 90 0.31 6.40 -10.29
C MET A 90 1.04 5.46 -9.33
N CYS A 91 0.36 5.07 -8.26
CA CYS A 91 0.95 4.20 -7.24
C CYS A 91 1.16 2.78 -7.76
N ALA A 92 0.20 2.25 -8.53
CA ALA A 92 0.34 0.94 -9.16
C ALA A 92 1.55 0.91 -10.10
N GLY A 93 1.74 1.95 -10.89
CA GLY A 93 2.91 2.08 -11.76
C GLY A 93 4.21 2.11 -10.97
N ALA A 94 4.24 2.86 -9.86
CA ALA A 94 5.43 2.95 -9.00
C ALA A 94 5.75 1.59 -8.35
N ILE A 95 4.73 0.83 -7.94
CA ILE A 95 4.88 -0.49 -7.35
C ILE A 95 5.55 -1.45 -8.35
N VAL A 96 5.09 -1.43 -9.61
CA VAL A 96 5.69 -2.24 -10.68
C VAL A 96 7.13 -1.80 -10.93
N GLN A 97 7.37 -0.50 -11.07
CA GLN A 97 8.71 0.05 -11.32
C GLN A 97 9.68 -0.32 -10.19
N ALA A 98 9.21 -0.30 -8.95
CA ALA A 98 10.05 -0.62 -7.78
C ALA A 98 10.28 -2.14 -7.60
N ARG A 99 9.66 -3.00 -8.39
CA ARG A 99 9.82 -4.45 -8.32
C ARG A 99 9.36 -5.05 -6.98
N ILE A 100 8.28 -4.51 -6.41
CA ILE A 100 7.68 -5.09 -5.20
C ILE A 100 7.08 -6.45 -5.54
N ASP A 101 7.27 -7.43 -4.65
CA ASP A 101 6.83 -8.81 -4.90
C ASP A 101 5.33 -8.98 -4.75
N GLU A 102 4.76 -8.38 -3.70
CA GLU A 102 3.35 -8.58 -3.36
C GLU A 102 2.73 -7.31 -2.80
N VAL A 103 1.45 -7.08 -3.14
CA VAL A 103 0.62 -6.03 -2.52
C VAL A 103 -0.57 -6.69 -1.85
N VAL A 104 -0.75 -6.41 -0.56
CA VAL A 104 -1.90 -6.84 0.23
C VAL A 104 -2.81 -5.65 0.40
N ILE A 105 -4.05 -5.76 -0.10
CA ILE A 105 -5.00 -4.65 -0.20
C ILE A 105 -6.14 -4.86 0.79
N GLY A 106 -6.43 -3.83 1.59
CA GLY A 106 -7.49 -3.88 2.60
C GLY A 106 -8.88 -3.63 2.03
N SER A 107 -9.01 -2.74 1.06
CA SER A 107 -10.29 -2.37 0.46
C SER A 107 -10.10 -2.01 -1.01
N MET A 108 -11.01 -2.47 -1.86
CA MET A 108 -10.96 -2.15 -3.28
C MET A 108 -11.58 -0.78 -3.54
N ASN A 109 -11.14 -0.12 -4.60
CA ASN A 109 -11.61 1.19 -5.02
C ASN A 109 -12.24 1.09 -6.42
N PRO A 110 -13.57 0.90 -6.52
CA PRO A 110 -14.21 0.67 -7.81
C PRO A 110 -14.09 1.83 -8.80
N LYS A 111 -13.83 3.04 -8.32
CA LYS A 111 -13.79 4.24 -9.17
C LYS A 111 -12.42 4.59 -9.70
N ALA A 112 -11.35 4.21 -8.97
CA ALA A 112 -10.01 4.68 -9.30
C ALA A 112 -8.93 3.61 -9.10
N GLY A 113 -9.28 2.42 -8.64
CA GLY A 113 -8.30 1.38 -8.32
C GLY A 113 -7.71 0.73 -9.56
N CYS A 114 -6.40 0.51 -9.53
CA CYS A 114 -5.66 -0.05 -10.65
C CYS A 114 -4.93 -1.36 -10.30
N ALA A 115 -5.51 -2.11 -9.36
CA ALA A 115 -5.06 -3.47 -9.02
C ALA A 115 -6.21 -4.48 -9.20
N GLY A 116 -7.10 -4.19 -10.14
CA GLY A 116 -8.20 -5.08 -10.52
C GLY A 116 -9.55 -4.40 -10.68
N SER A 117 -9.78 -3.22 -10.11
CA SER A 117 -11.10 -2.58 -10.18
C SER A 117 -11.35 -1.91 -11.53
N VAL A 118 -10.67 -0.82 -11.85
CA VAL A 118 -10.79 -0.14 -13.15
C VAL A 118 -9.85 -0.79 -14.15
N LEU A 119 -8.61 -0.96 -13.77
CA LEU A 119 -7.56 -1.62 -14.54
C LEU A 119 -6.77 -2.51 -13.58
N ASN A 120 -5.96 -3.42 -14.13
CA ASN A 120 -4.97 -4.14 -13.35
C ASN A 120 -3.58 -3.89 -13.90
N LEU A 121 -2.93 -2.84 -13.43
CA LEU A 121 -1.57 -2.49 -13.85
C LEU A 121 -0.49 -3.34 -13.17
N LEU A 122 -0.86 -4.09 -12.13
CA LEU A 122 0.08 -4.93 -11.38
C LEU A 122 0.36 -6.26 -12.06
N ASP A 123 -0.49 -6.66 -13.01
CA ASP A 123 -0.35 -7.96 -13.66
C ASP A 123 -0.54 -7.82 -15.17
N ILE A 124 0.36 -7.08 -15.82
CA ILE A 124 0.40 -6.94 -17.27
C ILE A 124 1.59 -7.76 -17.78
N PRO A 125 1.34 -8.84 -18.57
CA PRO A 125 2.41 -9.73 -19.01
C PRO A 125 3.51 -9.04 -19.83
N ALA A 126 3.16 -7.97 -20.54
CA ALA A 126 4.12 -7.23 -21.36
C ALA A 126 5.09 -6.36 -20.55
N PHE A 127 4.79 -6.09 -19.29
CA PHE A 127 5.69 -5.35 -18.42
C PHE A 127 6.81 -6.25 -17.90
N ASN A 128 7.92 -5.63 -17.48
CA ASN A 128 9.10 -6.36 -17.01
C ASN A 128 8.88 -7.04 -15.65
N HIS A 129 7.80 -6.73 -14.96
CA HIS A 129 7.55 -7.22 -13.60
C HIS A 129 6.05 -7.35 -13.38
N GLN A 130 5.64 -8.42 -12.72
CA GLN A 130 4.27 -8.62 -12.26
C GLN A 130 4.30 -8.71 -10.74
N VAL A 131 3.22 -8.23 -10.11
CA VAL A 131 3.09 -8.16 -8.66
C VAL A 131 1.97 -9.08 -8.22
N HIS A 132 2.22 -9.92 -7.22
CA HIS A 132 1.19 -10.77 -6.64
C HIS A 132 0.22 -9.92 -5.83
N ILE A 133 -1.08 -10.05 -6.09
CA ILE A 133 -2.13 -9.28 -5.41
C ILE A 133 -2.85 -10.21 -4.43
N THR A 134 -2.95 -9.76 -3.18
CA THR A 134 -3.74 -10.43 -2.14
C THR A 134 -4.75 -9.41 -1.62
N THR A 135 -6.03 -9.77 -1.63
CA THR A 135 -7.07 -8.96 -1.02
C THR A 135 -7.46 -9.59 0.31
N VAL A 136 -7.66 -8.75 1.32
CA VAL A 136 -8.05 -9.21 2.65
C VAL A 136 -9.24 -8.41 3.13
N SER A 137 -10.10 -9.05 3.92
CA SER A 137 -11.25 -8.37 4.52
C SER A 137 -11.17 -8.56 6.03
N TYR A 138 -10.70 -7.52 6.70
CA TYR A 138 -10.65 -7.49 8.17
C TYR A 138 -11.78 -6.60 8.67
N THR A 139 -13.01 -7.14 8.61
CA THR A 139 -14.22 -6.40 8.98
C THR A 139 -14.19 -5.90 10.43
N HIS A 140 -13.40 -6.55 11.28
CA HIS A 140 -13.21 -6.12 12.66
C HIS A 140 -12.20 -4.98 12.81
N LEU A 141 -11.50 -4.61 11.74
CA LEU A 141 -10.58 -3.47 11.72
C LEU A 141 -11.31 -2.26 11.17
N THR A 142 -11.39 -1.22 11.98
CA THR A 142 -12.13 -0.02 11.60
C THR A 142 -11.24 0.94 10.82
N LEU A 143 -11.68 1.31 9.61
CA LEU A 143 -11.08 2.39 8.83
C LEU A 143 -11.89 3.65 9.01
N PRO A 144 -11.24 4.78 9.29
CA PRO A 144 -11.95 6.06 9.30
C PRO A 144 -12.40 6.41 7.88
N THR A 145 -13.54 7.12 7.77
CA THR A 145 -14.06 7.59 6.50
C THR A 145 -14.16 9.12 6.50
N ILE A 146 -13.78 9.71 5.37
CA ILE A 146 -13.96 11.14 5.10
C ILE A 146 -14.88 11.28 3.91
N ARG A 147 -15.91 12.07 4.05
CA ARG A 147 -16.90 12.34 3.01
C ARG A 147 -16.60 13.64 2.30
#